data_847faf52ffe42574076233fca48e9d8b
#
_entry.id   847faf52ffe42574076233fca48e9d8b
#
_cell.length_a   1.000
_cell.length_b   1.000
_cell.length_c   1.000
_cell.angle_alpha   90.00
_cell.angle_beta   90.00
_cell.angle_gamma   90.00
#
_symmetry.space_group_name_H-M   'P 1'
#
loop_
_entity.id
_entity.type
_entity.pdbx_description
1 polymer ?
#
loop_
_entity_poly.entity_id
_entity_poly.type
_entity_poly.pdbx_seq_one_letter_code
_entity_poly.pdbx_strand_id
1 'polypeptide(L)'
;PAPTSTLDAVLERGVLRVGFDAGYQPFEMTNKQGQYIGFDVDLAKMVAKEMGVKVEFVNTAWDGIIPALLTNKFDVIMGGMTVTPQRNLRVNFADPYIVVGQTIVLRKEKAGEIKSFTDLNDPKYKIAVKLGTTGEQAVKRLIPKATLLQFETQDDAKLEVINGKVDAFVYDLPYNAIFASQNQGAVVHLDKPFTFEPLAWAIRKGDQDTLNWFNNYLRQIKGDGSYDRLYKKWFESNAWLNQLK
;
A
#
# COMPACT_ATOMS: atom_id res chain seq x y z
N PRO A 1 -23.86 13.19 -25.33
CA PRO A 1 -23.82 13.44 -23.87
C PRO A 1 -22.39 13.48 -23.42
N ALA A 2 -22.05 14.42 -22.51
CA ALA A 2 -20.73 14.46 -21.88
C ALA A 2 -20.45 13.12 -21.16
N PRO A 3 -19.20 12.64 -21.17
CA PRO A 3 -18.89 11.42 -20.42
C PRO A 3 -19.23 11.63 -18.94
N THR A 4 -19.99 10.71 -18.38
CA THR A 4 -20.34 10.72 -16.95
C THR A 4 -19.08 10.51 -16.12
N SER A 5 -18.83 11.37 -15.12
CA SER A 5 -17.70 11.20 -14.19
C SER A 5 -17.87 9.92 -13.37
N THR A 6 -16.76 9.41 -12.83
CA THR A 6 -16.82 8.29 -11.89
C THR A 6 -17.72 8.64 -10.69
N LEU A 7 -17.62 9.88 -10.17
CA LEU A 7 -18.48 10.36 -9.10
C LEU A 7 -19.97 10.24 -9.45
N ASP A 8 -20.35 10.73 -10.62
CA ASP A 8 -21.76 10.66 -11.07
C ASP A 8 -22.22 9.20 -11.22
N ALA A 9 -21.37 8.34 -11.78
CA ALA A 9 -21.70 6.92 -11.92
C ALA A 9 -21.89 6.24 -10.56
N VAL A 10 -21.06 6.56 -9.57
CA VAL A 10 -21.17 6.06 -8.20
C VAL A 10 -22.49 6.51 -7.58
N LEU A 11 -22.82 7.80 -7.69
CA LEU A 11 -24.06 8.35 -7.13
C LEU A 11 -25.30 7.74 -7.79
N GLU A 12 -25.28 7.57 -9.09
CA GLU A 12 -26.39 6.95 -9.84
C GLU A 12 -26.58 5.47 -9.45
N ARG A 13 -25.48 4.72 -9.33
CA ARG A 13 -25.51 3.31 -8.96
C ARG A 13 -25.80 3.10 -7.46
N GLY A 14 -25.44 4.06 -6.60
CA GLY A 14 -25.58 3.95 -5.15
C GLY A 14 -24.50 3.10 -4.49
N VAL A 15 -23.41 2.80 -5.18
CA VAL A 15 -22.31 1.96 -4.68
C VAL A 15 -20.98 2.53 -5.14
N LEU A 16 -20.06 2.72 -4.19
CA LEU A 16 -18.65 3.00 -4.45
C LEU A 16 -17.89 1.67 -4.44
N ARG A 17 -17.26 1.33 -5.56
CA ARG A 17 -16.43 0.13 -5.69
C ARG A 17 -14.97 0.52 -5.49
N VAL A 18 -14.32 -0.09 -4.51
CA VAL A 18 -12.95 0.21 -4.11
C VAL A 18 -12.06 -0.98 -4.38
N GLY A 19 -11.00 -0.77 -5.18
CA GLY A 19 -9.99 -1.78 -5.48
C GLY A 19 -8.77 -1.65 -4.57
N PHE A 20 -8.28 -2.78 -4.11
CA PHE A 20 -7.03 -2.89 -3.35
C PHE A 20 -6.50 -4.33 -3.42
N ASP A 21 -5.29 -4.53 -2.91
CA ASP A 21 -4.72 -5.86 -2.71
C ASP A 21 -4.55 -6.08 -1.19
N ALA A 22 -5.44 -6.86 -0.59
CA ALA A 22 -5.47 -7.09 0.85
C ALA A 22 -4.23 -7.87 1.33
N GLY A 23 -3.94 -7.77 2.64
CA GLY A 23 -2.72 -8.32 3.24
C GLY A 23 -1.65 -7.26 3.46
N TYR A 24 -1.95 -6.00 3.22
CA TYR A 24 -1.06 -4.85 3.39
C TYR A 24 -1.36 -4.14 4.71
N GLN A 25 -0.76 -4.62 5.78
CA GLN A 25 -0.94 -4.06 7.14
C GLN A 25 -0.21 -2.72 7.29
N PRO A 26 -0.81 -1.70 7.90
CA PRO A 26 -2.14 -1.62 8.50
C PRO A 26 -3.20 -0.99 7.57
N PHE A 27 -2.96 -0.97 6.25
CA PHE A 27 -3.82 -0.30 5.25
C PHE A 27 -5.07 -1.11 4.92
N GLU A 28 -4.91 -2.35 4.49
CA GLU A 28 -6.01 -3.28 4.23
C GLU A 28 -5.59 -4.72 4.52
N MET A 29 -6.40 -5.40 5.30
CA MET A 29 -6.19 -6.80 5.65
C MET A 29 -7.53 -7.45 5.98
N THR A 30 -7.48 -8.75 6.22
CA THR A 30 -8.65 -9.55 6.55
C THR A 30 -8.60 -9.96 8.02
N ASN A 31 -9.69 -9.75 8.75
CA ASN A 31 -9.81 -10.18 10.14
C ASN A 31 -10.16 -11.67 10.24
N LYS A 32 -10.29 -12.18 11.47
CA LYS A 32 -10.62 -13.60 11.73
C LYS A 32 -11.96 -14.03 11.16
N GLN A 33 -12.89 -13.09 10.97
CA GLN A 33 -14.23 -13.33 10.42
C GLN A 33 -14.26 -13.20 8.90
N GLY A 34 -13.12 -12.95 8.25
CA GLY A 34 -13.04 -12.78 6.81
C GLY A 34 -13.45 -11.40 6.30
N GLN A 35 -13.64 -10.43 7.20
CA GLN A 35 -14.00 -9.06 6.84
C GLN A 35 -12.73 -8.24 6.58
N TYR A 36 -12.83 -7.28 5.65
CA TYR A 36 -11.74 -6.32 5.43
C TYR A 36 -11.73 -5.26 6.53
N ILE A 37 -10.53 -4.99 7.06
CA ILE A 37 -10.27 -3.95 8.04
C ILE A 37 -8.97 -3.22 7.67
N GLY A 38 -8.77 -2.02 8.17
CA GLY A 38 -7.56 -1.26 7.97
C GLY A 38 -7.81 0.22 7.77
N PHE A 39 -6.71 0.96 7.66
CA PHE A 39 -6.73 2.42 7.47
C PHE A 39 -7.46 2.81 6.17
N ASP A 40 -7.11 2.17 5.05
CA ASP A 40 -7.77 2.42 3.75
C ASP A 40 -9.23 1.97 3.77
N VAL A 41 -9.54 0.87 4.46
CA VAL A 41 -10.91 0.36 4.59
C VAL A 41 -11.78 1.37 5.34
N ASP A 42 -11.28 1.91 6.45
CA ASP A 42 -12.02 2.94 7.22
C ASP A 42 -12.20 4.22 6.41
N LEU A 43 -11.16 4.67 5.68
CA LEU A 43 -11.27 5.83 4.80
C LEU A 43 -12.31 5.61 3.68
N ALA A 44 -12.31 4.43 3.06
CA ALA A 44 -13.28 4.09 2.01
C ALA A 44 -14.71 4.10 2.54
N LYS A 45 -14.92 3.57 3.74
CA LYS A 45 -16.24 3.60 4.41
C LYS A 45 -16.70 5.01 4.71
N MET A 46 -15.78 5.87 5.14
CA MET A 46 -16.07 7.29 5.40
C MET A 46 -16.44 8.02 4.11
N VAL A 47 -15.70 7.80 3.04
CA VAL A 47 -15.98 8.38 1.71
C VAL A 47 -17.37 7.97 1.23
N ALA A 48 -17.67 6.67 1.25
CA ALA A 48 -18.97 6.16 0.82
C ALA A 48 -20.13 6.74 1.65
N LYS A 49 -19.95 6.84 2.96
CA LYS A 49 -20.94 7.42 3.87
C LYS A 49 -21.19 8.89 3.52
N GLU A 50 -20.15 9.68 3.26
CA GLU A 50 -20.27 11.09 2.90
C GLU A 50 -20.97 11.25 1.54
N MET A 51 -20.71 10.35 0.60
CA MET A 51 -21.42 10.33 -0.70
C MET A 51 -22.87 9.83 -0.58
N GLY A 52 -23.27 9.25 0.54
CA GLY A 52 -24.59 8.66 0.72
C GLY A 52 -24.76 7.34 -0.04
N VAL A 53 -23.70 6.58 -0.25
CA VAL A 53 -23.71 5.32 -1.01
C VAL A 53 -23.14 4.17 -0.17
N LYS A 54 -23.35 2.96 -0.64
CA LYS A 54 -22.71 1.76 -0.08
C LYS A 54 -21.29 1.65 -0.59
N VAL A 55 -20.44 0.89 0.14
CA VAL A 55 -19.09 0.57 -0.30
C VAL A 55 -18.99 -0.92 -0.62
N GLU A 56 -18.28 -1.23 -1.68
CA GLU A 56 -17.96 -2.60 -2.10
C GLU A 56 -16.46 -2.69 -2.34
N PHE A 57 -15.81 -3.72 -1.79
CA PHE A 57 -14.36 -3.92 -1.93
C PHE A 57 -14.09 -5.01 -2.95
N VAL A 58 -13.17 -4.72 -3.87
CA VAL A 58 -12.76 -5.64 -4.94
C VAL A 58 -11.27 -5.96 -4.73
N ASN A 59 -11.01 -7.11 -4.12
CA ASN A 59 -9.64 -7.56 -3.88
C ASN A 59 -9.01 -8.00 -5.20
N THR A 60 -7.87 -7.42 -5.54
CA THR A 60 -7.22 -7.59 -6.85
C THR A 60 -5.72 -7.70 -6.66
N ALA A 61 -5.08 -8.68 -7.32
CA ALA A 61 -3.63 -8.80 -7.28
C ALA A 61 -2.95 -7.49 -7.72
N TRP A 62 -1.90 -7.09 -6.99
CA TRP A 62 -1.28 -5.78 -7.17
C TRP A 62 -0.78 -5.53 -8.60
N ASP A 63 -0.15 -6.52 -9.21
CA ASP A 63 0.38 -6.39 -10.57
C ASP A 63 -0.71 -6.11 -11.62
N GLY A 64 -1.94 -6.54 -11.36
CA GLY A 64 -3.10 -6.33 -12.24
C GLY A 64 -4.03 -5.20 -11.84
N ILE A 65 -3.73 -4.44 -10.78
CA ILE A 65 -4.71 -3.50 -10.19
C ILE A 65 -4.98 -2.28 -11.07
N ILE A 66 -3.97 -1.71 -11.72
CA ILE A 66 -4.18 -0.59 -12.64
C ILE A 66 -4.98 -1.02 -13.89
N PRO A 67 -4.63 -2.12 -14.59
CA PRO A 67 -5.48 -2.63 -15.66
C PRO A 67 -6.94 -2.86 -15.24
N ALA A 68 -7.17 -3.36 -14.03
CA ALA A 68 -8.52 -3.58 -13.50
C ALA A 68 -9.29 -2.25 -13.34
N LEU A 69 -8.63 -1.19 -12.84
CA LEU A 69 -9.22 0.15 -12.78
C LEU A 69 -9.57 0.66 -14.20
N LEU A 70 -8.65 0.52 -15.13
CA LEU A 70 -8.82 1.02 -16.50
C LEU A 70 -9.90 0.28 -17.27
N THR A 71 -10.19 -0.97 -16.91
CA THR A 71 -11.27 -1.78 -17.49
C THR A 71 -12.57 -1.74 -16.67
N ASN A 72 -12.66 -0.78 -15.75
CA ASN A 72 -13.88 -0.48 -14.98
C ASN A 72 -14.34 -1.62 -14.06
N LYS A 73 -13.40 -2.37 -13.49
CA LYS A 73 -13.73 -3.41 -12.50
C LYS A 73 -14.10 -2.79 -11.15
N PHE A 74 -13.60 -1.60 -10.87
CA PHE A 74 -13.93 -0.78 -9.70
C PHE A 74 -13.73 0.70 -10.06
N ASP A 75 -14.07 1.58 -9.12
CA ASP A 75 -14.13 3.04 -9.36
C ASP A 75 -12.84 3.76 -8.99
N VAL A 76 -12.18 3.29 -7.93
CA VAL A 76 -11.02 3.94 -7.34
C VAL A 76 -10.11 2.90 -6.70
N ILE A 77 -8.79 3.12 -6.78
CA ILE A 77 -7.82 2.34 -6.00
C ILE A 77 -7.58 3.08 -4.68
N MET A 78 -7.96 2.45 -3.57
CA MET A 78 -7.68 2.93 -2.21
C MET A 78 -6.94 1.83 -1.47
N GLY A 79 -5.63 1.70 -1.77
CA GLY A 79 -4.87 0.54 -1.33
C GLY A 79 -3.39 0.82 -1.11
N GLY A 80 -3.04 2.03 -0.67
CA GLY A 80 -1.63 2.35 -0.38
C GLY A 80 -0.76 2.46 -1.63
N MET A 81 -1.31 3.01 -2.71
CA MET A 81 -0.57 3.13 -3.97
C MET A 81 0.33 4.37 -3.99
N THR A 82 1.62 4.17 -4.22
CA THR A 82 2.57 5.26 -4.37
C THR A 82 2.36 6.02 -5.67
N VAL A 83 2.35 7.34 -5.58
CA VAL A 83 2.37 8.22 -6.76
C VAL A 83 3.72 8.13 -7.43
N THR A 84 3.75 7.68 -8.68
CA THR A 84 4.96 7.69 -9.51
C THR A 84 4.67 8.31 -10.86
N PRO A 85 5.69 8.89 -11.53
CA PRO A 85 5.51 9.41 -12.89
C PRO A 85 4.99 8.36 -13.87
N GLN A 86 5.49 7.13 -13.78
CA GLN A 86 5.08 6.02 -14.64
C GLN A 86 3.60 5.67 -14.45
N ARG A 87 3.15 5.55 -13.21
CA ARG A 87 1.74 5.29 -12.90
C ARG A 87 0.85 6.45 -13.34
N ASN A 88 1.34 7.68 -13.17
CA ASN A 88 0.57 8.88 -13.52
C ASN A 88 0.40 9.09 -15.04
N LEU A 89 1.12 8.35 -15.87
CA LEU A 89 0.85 8.30 -17.31
C LEU A 89 -0.46 7.55 -17.62
N ARG A 90 -0.89 6.67 -16.73
CA ARG A 90 -2.04 5.79 -16.92
C ARG A 90 -3.25 6.14 -16.07
N VAL A 91 -3.03 6.74 -14.91
CA VAL A 91 -4.08 7.09 -13.93
C VAL A 91 -3.87 8.50 -13.41
N ASN A 92 -4.92 9.08 -12.82
CA ASN A 92 -4.80 10.30 -12.02
C ASN A 92 -4.81 9.94 -10.53
N PHE A 93 -4.06 10.72 -9.75
CA PHE A 93 -4.02 10.58 -8.30
C PHE A 93 -4.68 11.78 -7.62
N ALA A 94 -5.46 11.52 -6.57
CA ALA A 94 -5.84 12.54 -5.61
C ALA A 94 -4.60 13.02 -4.84
N ASP A 95 -4.74 14.06 -4.02
CA ASP A 95 -3.65 14.51 -3.15
C ASP A 95 -3.17 13.37 -2.26
N PRO A 96 -1.87 13.27 -1.98
CA PRO A 96 -1.36 12.23 -1.07
C PRO A 96 -2.02 12.30 0.30
N TYR A 97 -2.39 11.13 0.83
CA TYR A 97 -3.01 11.04 2.15
C TYR A 97 -2.04 10.57 3.23
N ILE A 98 -0.90 10.00 2.86
CA ILE A 98 0.18 9.64 3.76
C ILE A 98 1.49 9.56 2.96
N VAL A 99 2.61 9.84 3.61
CA VAL A 99 3.94 9.68 3.02
C VAL A 99 4.68 8.58 3.78
N VAL A 100 5.19 7.61 3.02
CA VAL A 100 5.99 6.51 3.55
C VAL A 100 7.30 6.44 2.77
N GLY A 101 8.05 5.35 2.94
CA GLY A 101 9.25 5.06 2.18
C GLY A 101 9.56 3.59 2.23
N GLN A 102 10.46 3.14 1.37
CA GLN A 102 10.93 1.77 1.37
C GLN A 102 11.93 1.59 2.51
N THR A 103 11.80 0.47 3.22
CA THR A 103 12.74 0.03 4.23
C THR A 103 13.15 -1.42 3.97
N ILE A 104 14.09 -1.91 4.76
CA ILE A 104 14.69 -3.22 4.60
C ILE A 104 14.47 -4.03 5.86
N VAL A 105 13.93 -5.23 5.72
CA VAL A 105 13.94 -6.23 6.78
C VAL A 105 15.00 -7.26 6.42
N LEU A 106 16.00 -7.41 7.27
CA LEU A 106 17.11 -8.35 7.08
C LEU A 106 16.86 -9.63 7.86
N ARG A 107 17.32 -10.74 7.31
CA ARG A 107 17.58 -11.92 8.10
C ARG A 107 18.59 -11.56 9.22
N LYS A 108 18.30 -11.97 10.45
CA LYS A 108 19.07 -11.55 11.63
C LYS A 108 20.57 -11.78 11.50
N GLU A 109 20.97 -12.89 10.87
CA GLU A 109 22.38 -13.27 10.68
C GLU A 109 23.16 -12.28 9.81
N LYS A 110 22.46 -11.46 9.03
CA LYS A 110 23.06 -10.44 8.15
C LYS A 110 23.20 -9.06 8.80
N ALA A 111 22.65 -8.86 9.99
CA ALA A 111 22.63 -7.54 10.65
C ALA A 111 24.03 -7.00 10.94
N GLY A 112 25.03 -7.88 11.14
CA GLY A 112 26.40 -7.47 11.41
C GLY A 112 27.11 -6.87 10.19
N GLU A 113 26.74 -7.27 8.98
CA GLU A 113 27.41 -6.86 7.75
C GLU A 113 26.60 -5.86 6.91
N ILE A 114 25.29 -5.76 7.12
CA ILE A 114 24.41 -4.85 6.37
C ILE A 114 23.88 -3.76 7.29
N LYS A 115 24.21 -2.50 6.98
CA LYS A 115 23.77 -1.32 7.75
C LYS A 115 22.85 -0.41 6.94
N SER A 116 22.90 -0.49 5.61
CA SER A 116 22.05 0.30 4.71
C SER A 116 21.86 -0.43 3.38
N PHE A 117 21.01 0.12 2.52
CA PHE A 117 20.76 -0.48 1.20
C PHE A 117 22.02 -0.60 0.34
N THR A 118 22.99 0.31 0.51
CA THR A 118 24.24 0.27 -0.26
C THR A 118 25.07 -0.98 0.02
N ASP A 119 25.01 -1.50 1.24
CA ASP A 119 25.73 -2.71 1.61
C ASP A 119 25.17 -3.98 0.96
N LEU A 120 23.90 -3.93 0.52
CA LEU A 120 23.24 -5.03 -0.20
C LEU A 120 23.62 -5.10 -1.68
N ASN A 121 24.32 -4.12 -2.21
CA ASN A 121 24.63 -4.03 -3.64
C ASN A 121 25.78 -4.95 -4.05
N ASP A 122 25.56 -6.26 -3.95
CA ASP A 122 26.50 -7.32 -4.26
C ASP A 122 25.71 -8.57 -4.73
N PRO A 123 26.19 -9.27 -5.77
CA PRO A 123 25.49 -10.46 -6.30
C PRO A 123 25.27 -11.59 -5.28
N LYS A 124 26.06 -11.64 -4.20
CA LYS A 124 25.90 -12.65 -3.16
C LYS A 124 24.61 -12.49 -2.34
N TYR A 125 24.02 -11.29 -2.31
CA TYR A 125 22.80 -11.03 -1.55
C TYR A 125 21.56 -11.27 -2.39
N LYS A 126 20.58 -11.96 -1.79
CA LYS A 126 19.27 -12.22 -2.37
C LYS A 126 18.23 -11.32 -1.70
N ILE A 127 17.50 -10.56 -2.50
CA ILE A 127 16.47 -9.63 -2.02
C ILE A 127 15.12 -10.06 -2.57
N ALA A 128 14.15 -10.26 -1.68
CA ALA A 128 12.77 -10.52 -2.05
C ALA A 128 12.00 -9.20 -2.16
N VAL A 129 11.15 -9.11 -3.18
CA VAL A 129 10.24 -7.98 -3.39
C VAL A 129 8.88 -8.50 -3.86
N LYS A 130 7.83 -7.68 -3.66
CA LYS A 130 6.53 -7.94 -4.25
C LYS A 130 6.50 -7.41 -5.69
N LEU A 131 6.04 -8.24 -6.61
CA LEU A 131 5.94 -7.91 -8.04
C LEU A 131 5.08 -6.67 -8.28
N GLY A 132 5.57 -5.75 -9.14
CA GLY A 132 4.85 -4.54 -9.54
C GLY A 132 4.86 -3.41 -8.52
N THR A 133 5.69 -3.49 -7.49
CA THR A 133 5.76 -2.47 -6.43
C THR A 133 6.88 -1.47 -6.67
N THR A 134 6.80 -0.34 -5.96
CA THR A 134 7.90 0.64 -5.91
C THR A 134 9.12 0.08 -5.18
N GLY A 135 8.93 -0.90 -4.30
CA GLY A 135 10.04 -1.64 -3.67
C GLY A 135 10.85 -2.41 -4.70
N GLU A 136 10.19 -3.10 -5.63
CA GLU A 136 10.86 -3.75 -6.75
C GLU A 136 11.65 -2.73 -7.58
N GLN A 137 11.04 -1.61 -7.94
CA GLN A 137 11.70 -0.57 -8.73
C GLN A 137 12.88 0.05 -7.98
N ALA A 138 12.76 0.25 -6.68
CA ALA A 138 13.85 0.76 -5.84
C ALA A 138 15.06 -0.18 -5.83
N VAL A 139 14.84 -1.48 -5.71
CA VAL A 139 15.92 -2.47 -5.77
C VAL A 139 16.61 -2.45 -7.13
N LYS A 140 15.83 -2.46 -8.21
CA LYS A 140 16.40 -2.41 -9.57
C LYS A 140 17.24 -1.17 -9.82
N ARG A 141 16.82 -0.03 -9.25
CA ARG A 141 17.51 1.25 -9.45
C ARG A 141 18.69 1.46 -8.52
N LEU A 142 18.55 1.12 -7.25
CA LEU A 142 19.48 1.49 -6.18
C LEU A 142 20.36 0.32 -5.70
N ILE A 143 19.94 -0.93 -5.94
CA ILE A 143 20.64 -2.14 -5.52
C ILE A 143 20.78 -3.09 -6.72
N PRO A 144 21.27 -2.60 -7.88
CA PRO A 144 21.17 -3.37 -9.13
C PRO A 144 22.03 -4.62 -9.19
N LYS A 145 23.06 -4.73 -8.36
CA LYS A 145 23.96 -5.89 -8.36
C LYS A 145 23.40 -7.08 -7.57
N ALA A 146 22.48 -6.84 -6.64
CA ALA A 146 21.88 -7.90 -5.84
C ALA A 146 21.05 -8.86 -6.68
N THR A 147 20.89 -10.07 -6.20
CA THR A 147 20.00 -11.07 -6.83
C THR A 147 18.56 -10.79 -6.39
N LEU A 148 17.73 -10.35 -7.34
CA LEU A 148 16.35 -10.00 -7.11
C LEU A 148 15.43 -11.18 -7.29
N LEU A 149 14.56 -11.45 -6.31
CA LEU A 149 13.52 -12.48 -6.33
C LEU A 149 12.15 -11.83 -6.19
N GLN A 150 11.28 -12.07 -7.15
CA GLN A 150 9.95 -11.46 -7.24
C GLN A 150 8.89 -12.44 -6.76
N PHE A 151 7.96 -11.94 -5.94
CA PHE A 151 6.84 -12.71 -5.42
C PHE A 151 5.54 -11.96 -5.70
N GLU A 152 4.47 -12.69 -5.93
CA GLU A 152 3.15 -12.09 -6.20
C GLU A 152 2.57 -11.43 -4.96
N THR A 153 2.84 -11.98 -3.77
CA THR A 153 2.35 -11.44 -2.50
C THR A 153 3.51 -11.06 -1.58
N GLN A 154 3.27 -10.04 -0.73
CA GLN A 154 4.23 -9.62 0.30
C GLN A 154 4.42 -10.71 1.37
N ASP A 155 3.39 -11.49 1.65
CA ASP A 155 3.46 -12.54 2.65
C ASP A 155 4.37 -13.69 2.19
N ASP A 156 4.32 -14.05 0.92
CA ASP A 156 5.24 -15.05 0.36
C ASP A 156 6.68 -14.54 0.40
N ALA A 157 6.90 -13.28 0.04
CA ALA A 157 8.24 -12.68 0.06
C ALA A 157 8.82 -12.64 1.48
N LYS A 158 8.04 -12.22 2.48
CA LYS A 158 8.53 -12.15 3.86
C LYS A 158 8.86 -13.52 4.45
N LEU A 159 8.10 -14.56 4.08
CA LEU A 159 8.36 -15.92 4.52
C LEU A 159 9.73 -16.42 4.06
N GLU A 160 10.19 -16.00 2.88
CA GLU A 160 11.51 -16.36 2.37
C GLU A 160 12.64 -15.80 3.26
N VAL A 161 12.44 -14.61 3.85
CA VAL A 161 13.40 -14.06 4.82
C VAL A 161 13.39 -14.87 6.12
N ILE A 162 12.20 -15.13 6.67
CA ILE A 162 12.04 -15.90 7.91
C ILE A 162 12.66 -17.28 7.76
N ASN A 163 12.47 -17.93 6.61
CA ASN A 163 12.98 -19.27 6.33
C ASN A 163 14.45 -19.29 5.91
N GLY A 164 15.12 -18.13 5.86
CA GLY A 164 16.55 -18.05 5.53
C GLY A 164 16.89 -18.29 4.07
N LYS A 165 15.91 -18.24 3.16
CA LYS A 165 16.12 -18.45 1.73
C LYS A 165 16.55 -17.20 0.99
N VAL A 166 16.25 -16.02 1.53
CA VAL A 166 16.72 -14.72 1.06
C VAL A 166 17.31 -13.94 2.23
N ASP A 167 18.14 -12.94 1.92
CA ASP A 167 18.82 -12.13 2.94
C ASP A 167 17.97 -10.95 3.42
N ALA A 168 17.16 -10.40 2.54
CA ALA A 168 16.41 -9.17 2.79
C ALA A 168 15.07 -9.15 2.07
N PHE A 169 14.15 -8.36 2.63
CA PHE A 169 12.88 -7.98 2.03
C PHE A 169 12.80 -6.46 1.97
N VAL A 170 12.44 -5.91 0.81
CA VAL A 170 12.26 -4.46 0.61
C VAL A 170 10.78 -4.18 0.38
N TYR A 171 10.20 -3.37 1.26
CA TYR A 171 8.79 -2.99 1.21
C TYR A 171 8.55 -1.73 2.02
N ASP A 172 7.28 -1.29 2.07
CA ASP A 172 6.88 -0.05 2.74
C ASP A 172 7.15 -0.11 4.25
N LEU A 173 7.60 1.02 4.80
CA LEU A 173 7.98 1.13 6.21
C LEU A 173 6.90 0.62 7.19
N PRO A 174 5.61 1.03 7.08
CA PRO A 174 4.62 0.62 8.08
C PRO A 174 4.40 -0.90 8.14
N TYR A 175 4.37 -1.56 7.00
CA TYR A 175 4.27 -3.01 6.94
C TYR A 175 5.50 -3.68 7.56
N ASN A 176 6.68 -3.21 7.20
CA ASN A 176 7.94 -3.76 7.67
C ASN A 176 8.13 -3.58 9.19
N ALA A 177 7.65 -2.46 9.73
CA ALA A 177 7.69 -2.23 11.18
C ALA A 177 6.87 -3.30 11.94
N ILE A 178 5.69 -3.63 11.44
CA ILE A 178 4.83 -4.66 12.02
C ILE A 178 5.46 -6.05 11.85
N PHE A 179 5.92 -6.35 10.63
CA PHE A 179 6.60 -7.61 10.34
C PHE A 179 7.76 -7.85 11.31
N ALA A 180 8.64 -6.87 11.44
CA ALA A 180 9.81 -7.00 12.33
C ALA A 180 9.41 -7.13 13.79
N SER A 181 8.39 -6.39 14.26
CA SER A 181 7.92 -6.45 15.64
C SER A 181 7.37 -7.84 16.00
N GLN A 182 6.79 -8.54 15.04
CA GLN A 182 6.24 -9.88 15.24
C GLN A 182 7.26 -11.00 15.06
N ASN A 183 8.48 -10.70 14.59
CA ASN A 183 9.49 -11.69 14.25
C ASN A 183 10.88 -11.30 14.76
N GLN A 184 10.98 -10.72 15.95
CA GLN A 184 12.22 -10.17 16.52
C GLN A 184 13.34 -11.19 16.66
N GLY A 185 13.00 -12.48 16.81
CA GLY A 185 13.99 -13.55 16.88
C GLY A 185 14.62 -13.92 15.54
N ALA A 186 14.02 -13.56 14.43
CA ALA A 186 14.39 -14.00 13.08
C ALA A 186 14.90 -12.88 12.19
N VAL A 187 14.45 -11.63 12.41
CA VAL A 187 14.73 -10.52 11.51
C VAL A 187 15.14 -9.26 12.26
N VAL A 188 15.77 -8.34 11.51
CA VAL A 188 16.14 -6.99 11.97
C VAL A 188 15.61 -5.99 10.94
N HIS A 189 14.97 -4.93 11.42
CA HIS A 189 14.44 -3.85 10.58
C HIS A 189 15.44 -2.71 10.50
N LEU A 190 15.91 -2.40 9.29
CA LEU A 190 16.61 -1.17 8.99
C LEU A 190 15.54 -0.11 8.72
N ASP A 191 15.11 0.57 9.75
CA ASP A 191 13.87 1.36 9.77
C ASP A 191 14.00 2.77 9.17
N LYS A 192 15.17 3.12 8.66
CA LYS A 192 15.37 4.40 7.98
C LYS A 192 14.93 4.29 6.52
N PRO A 193 13.90 5.03 6.10
CA PRO A 193 13.48 4.99 4.70
C PRO A 193 14.58 5.47 3.75
N PHE A 194 14.74 4.79 2.62
CA PHE A 194 15.71 5.18 1.59
C PHE A 194 15.06 5.64 0.28
N THR A 195 13.70 5.74 0.26
CA THR A 195 12.93 6.34 -0.83
C THR A 195 11.85 7.26 -0.28
N PHE A 196 11.31 8.11 -1.15
CA PHE A 196 10.19 9.01 -0.85
C PHE A 196 8.93 8.49 -1.55
N GLU A 197 7.92 8.12 -0.76
CA GLU A 197 6.73 7.42 -1.25
C GLU A 197 5.44 8.12 -0.80
N PRO A 198 4.94 9.12 -1.53
CA PRO A 198 3.60 9.65 -1.27
C PRO A 198 2.54 8.66 -1.76
N LEU A 199 1.61 8.27 -0.91
CA LEU A 199 0.51 7.37 -1.25
C LEU A 199 -0.75 8.19 -1.54
N ALA A 200 -1.47 7.81 -2.60
CA ALA A 200 -2.68 8.53 -3.00
C ALA A 200 -3.71 7.59 -3.63
N TRP A 201 -4.96 8.03 -3.64
CA TRP A 201 -6.05 7.32 -4.30
C TRP A 201 -5.96 7.53 -5.81
N ALA A 202 -6.12 6.46 -6.58
CA ALA A 202 -5.99 6.49 -8.03
C ALA A 202 -7.33 6.31 -8.72
N ILE A 203 -7.58 7.11 -9.73
CA ILE A 203 -8.79 7.08 -10.56
C ILE A 203 -8.41 7.09 -12.05
N ARG A 204 -9.35 6.79 -12.90
CA ARG A 204 -9.18 6.91 -14.35
C ARG A 204 -8.93 8.36 -14.75
N LYS A 205 -8.13 8.57 -15.78
CA LYS A 205 -7.74 9.89 -16.27
C LYS A 205 -8.94 10.69 -16.82
N GLY A 206 -8.80 12.02 -16.79
CA GLY A 206 -9.77 12.92 -17.38
C GLY A 206 -11.00 13.20 -16.51
N ASP A 207 -10.99 12.83 -15.25
CA ASP A 207 -12.13 12.91 -14.33
C ASP A 207 -11.85 13.94 -13.22
N GLN A 208 -11.99 15.20 -13.56
CA GLN A 208 -11.77 16.30 -12.64
C GLN A 208 -12.82 16.37 -11.52
N ASP A 209 -14.07 15.99 -11.79
CA ASP A 209 -15.13 16.02 -10.80
C ASP A 209 -14.82 15.11 -9.61
N THR A 210 -14.45 13.87 -9.87
CA THR A 210 -14.10 12.90 -8.84
C THR A 210 -12.84 13.33 -8.10
N LEU A 211 -11.82 13.78 -8.83
CA LEU A 211 -10.58 14.26 -8.24
C LEU A 211 -10.80 15.42 -7.29
N ASN A 212 -11.59 16.41 -7.73
CA ASN A 212 -11.94 17.58 -6.92
C ASN A 212 -12.69 17.18 -5.65
N TRP A 213 -13.65 16.25 -5.75
CA TRP A 213 -14.39 15.77 -4.59
C TRP A 213 -13.47 15.10 -3.57
N PHE A 214 -12.59 14.20 -4.03
CA PHE A 214 -11.64 13.51 -3.15
C PHE A 214 -10.69 14.49 -2.47
N ASN A 215 -10.14 15.46 -3.20
CA ASN A 215 -9.20 16.41 -2.64
C ASN A 215 -9.88 17.32 -1.60
N ASN A 216 -11.09 17.77 -1.86
CA ASN A 216 -11.85 18.57 -0.89
C ASN A 216 -12.18 17.76 0.36
N TYR A 217 -12.57 16.51 0.19
CA TYR A 217 -12.87 15.62 1.32
C TYR A 217 -11.62 15.36 2.18
N LEU A 218 -10.48 15.09 1.55
CA LEU A 218 -9.22 14.90 2.27
C LEU A 218 -8.83 16.13 3.10
N ARG A 219 -8.98 17.33 2.53
CA ARG A 219 -8.74 18.58 3.28
C ARG A 219 -9.66 18.69 4.47
N GLN A 220 -10.94 18.36 4.29
CA GLN A 220 -11.95 18.42 5.36
C GLN A 220 -11.59 17.51 6.52
N ILE A 221 -11.32 16.23 6.26
CA ILE A 221 -11.02 15.26 7.32
C ILE A 221 -9.67 15.52 8.01
N LYS A 222 -8.70 16.09 7.30
CA LYS A 222 -7.43 16.54 7.90
C LYS A 222 -7.65 17.74 8.82
N GLY A 223 -8.56 18.63 8.47
CA GLY A 223 -8.85 19.84 9.25
C GLY A 223 -9.74 19.60 10.46
N ASP A 224 -10.65 18.63 10.41
CA ASP A 224 -11.63 18.39 11.48
C ASP A 224 -11.22 17.34 12.51
N GLY A 225 -10.02 16.75 12.37
CA GLY A 225 -9.50 15.76 13.30
C GLY A 225 -9.87 14.31 12.97
N SER A 226 -10.72 14.06 11.97
CA SER A 226 -11.14 12.71 11.58
C SER A 226 -9.96 11.87 11.10
N TYR A 227 -9.10 12.46 10.26
CA TYR A 227 -7.89 11.82 9.77
C TYR A 227 -6.95 11.44 10.92
N ASP A 228 -6.69 12.36 11.85
CA ASP A 228 -5.79 12.11 12.98
C ASP A 228 -6.29 10.98 13.87
N ARG A 229 -7.59 10.87 14.09
CA ARG A 229 -8.19 9.77 14.86
C ARG A 229 -7.95 8.42 14.17
N LEU A 230 -8.12 8.35 12.85
CA LEU A 230 -7.85 7.13 12.09
C LEU A 230 -6.36 6.78 12.09
N TYR A 231 -5.50 7.79 11.92
CA TYR A 231 -4.04 7.59 11.95
C TYR A 231 -3.61 6.98 13.29
N LYS A 232 -4.07 7.54 14.39
CA LYS A 232 -3.77 7.02 15.74
C LYS A 232 -4.26 5.59 15.93
N LYS A 233 -5.47 5.29 15.44
CA LYS A 233 -6.04 3.94 15.53
C LYS A 233 -5.18 2.89 14.85
N TRP A 234 -4.65 3.18 13.66
CA TRP A 234 -3.98 2.19 12.82
C TRP A 234 -2.45 2.23 12.88
N PHE A 235 -1.85 3.39 13.15
CA PHE A 235 -0.39 3.55 13.13
C PHE A 235 0.23 3.76 14.51
N GLU A 236 -0.53 4.25 15.49
CA GLU A 236 -0.04 4.51 16.84
C GLU A 236 -0.60 3.54 17.88
N SER A 237 -1.45 2.59 17.48
CA SER A 237 -2.02 1.55 18.34
C SER A 237 -1.87 0.19 17.69
N ASN A 238 -1.61 -0.83 18.51
CA ASN A 238 -1.52 -2.23 18.08
C ASN A 238 -2.75 -3.07 18.46
N ALA A 239 -3.79 -2.41 18.97
CA ALA A 239 -4.99 -3.12 19.44
C ALA A 239 -5.66 -3.96 18.34
N TRP A 240 -5.59 -3.50 17.09
CA TRP A 240 -6.18 -4.20 15.94
C TRP A 240 -5.44 -5.50 15.57
N LEU A 241 -4.19 -5.70 16.01
CA LEU A 241 -3.42 -6.93 15.71
C LEU A 241 -4.13 -8.18 16.23
N ASN A 242 -4.87 -8.07 17.33
CA ASN A 242 -5.62 -9.19 17.89
C ASN A 242 -6.79 -9.65 17.00
N GLN A 243 -7.18 -8.87 16.01
CA GLN A 243 -8.24 -9.19 15.06
C GLN A 243 -7.75 -10.01 13.87
N LEU A 244 -6.44 -10.11 13.69
CA LEU A 244 -5.82 -10.87 12.59
C LEU A 244 -5.69 -12.34 12.94
N LYS A 245 -5.56 -13.19 11.90
CA LYS A 245 -5.34 -14.65 12.05
C LYS A 245 -3.93 -14.94 12.55
#